data_b76666be320690ffd561db461e0cc525
#
_entry.id   b76666be320690ffd561db461e0cc525
#
_cell.length_a   1.000
_cell.length_b   1.000
_cell.length_c   1.000
_cell.angle_alpha   90.00
_cell.angle_beta   90.00
_cell.angle_gamma   90.00
#
_symmetry.space_group_name_H-M   'P 1'
#
loop_
_entity.id
_entity.type
_entity.pdbx_description
1 polymer ?
#
loop_
_entity_poly.entity_id
_entity_poly.type
_entity_poly.pdbx_seq_one_letter_code
_entity_poly.pdbx_strand_id
1 'polypeptide(L)'
;MADWIRTNPIIDTKIQQYTVMGYITGDLFELPAGNVSAVFGGEYRKDTQSLDTSDDMKVGGITFNVVPSFYGEVEVYEAFAELAIPLLQDAPLAKSLSAETSLRLANYSMENVNTVASYKLGLLWQPIDGYMVRANYARAQRAPTITELMSPPRGDFDSYDDICDGLTATSTKPGHANCRLEPTLAKQLAENPDFKFESEDNNYSPGTGNPNLKEETADTYTFGVTLSPEFFSGFNLAVDYYDIAIVDAIDEISNENIMRECYDSEAAWGSDNEFCNDITRNSEGNIIKILQREYNLDELTARGYDVVATYDFELGSYGNVALKLDYNHVIENSQTYEGLDGNDVVTQYAGYGRSKDKAAMSIAWSFDDLRIRWRTNFLGSFKADQQDEKDYLAAVADNDKNCAAANADCIANPEPLAYQDYGSYIKHSLSASYTMALTPQSDLRVFGGVNNIFDNKGAFYPSGNGNYYSGYGGGTGRYVYLGAQYSF
;
A
#
# COMPACT_ATOMS: atom_id res chain seq x y z
N MET A 1 16.80 -31.19 30.55
CA MET A 1 17.28 -30.84 29.18
C MET A 1 16.43 -29.73 28.55
N ALA A 2 15.07 -29.83 28.57
CA ALA A 2 14.21 -28.76 28.00
C ALA A 2 14.43 -27.38 28.63
N ASP A 3 14.66 -27.27 29.93
CA ASP A 3 14.87 -25.99 30.61
C ASP A 3 16.25 -25.36 30.30
N TRP A 4 17.22 -26.15 29.83
CA TRP A 4 18.53 -25.66 29.45
C TRP A 4 18.58 -25.04 28.05
N ILE A 5 17.64 -25.44 27.16
CA ILE A 5 17.56 -24.95 25.77
C ILE A 5 16.41 -23.94 25.57
N ARG A 6 15.65 -23.64 26.65
CA ARG A 6 14.52 -22.72 26.59
C ARG A 6 14.97 -21.31 26.97
N THR A 7 14.66 -20.36 26.13
CA THR A 7 14.71 -18.93 26.46
C THR A 7 13.35 -18.30 26.18
N ASN A 8 13.10 -17.13 26.74
CA ASN A 8 11.89 -16.33 26.50
C ASN A 8 12.34 -14.98 25.94
N PRO A 9 12.50 -14.87 24.62
CA PRO A 9 12.83 -13.60 24.00
C PRO A 9 11.72 -12.58 24.27
N ILE A 10 12.10 -11.36 24.67
CA ILE A 10 11.18 -10.27 24.98
C ILE A 10 11.53 -9.08 24.10
N ILE A 11 10.53 -8.54 23.44
CA ILE A 11 10.57 -7.25 22.73
C ILE A 11 9.51 -6.35 23.39
N ASP A 12 9.94 -5.26 23.98
CA ASP A 12 9.05 -4.23 24.53
C ASP A 12 9.16 -2.98 23.66
N THR A 13 8.06 -2.64 22.99
CA THR A 13 7.97 -1.46 22.13
C THR A 13 7.08 -0.42 22.77
N LYS A 14 7.63 0.79 22.98
CA LYS A 14 6.89 1.92 23.52
C LYS A 14 6.90 3.07 22.52
N ILE A 15 5.71 3.48 22.09
CA ILE A 15 5.48 4.63 21.21
C ILE A 15 4.70 5.66 22.02
N GLN A 16 5.17 6.91 22.04
CA GLN A 16 4.50 8.00 22.73
C GLN A 16 4.43 9.22 21.81
N GLN A 17 3.31 9.91 21.88
CA GLN A 17 3.12 11.19 21.21
C GLN A 17 2.63 12.25 22.20
N TYR A 18 3.24 13.41 22.14
CA TYR A 18 2.81 14.61 22.85
C TYR A 18 2.43 15.66 21.83
N THR A 19 1.20 16.13 21.88
CA THR A 19 0.70 17.16 20.96
C THR A 19 0.09 18.32 21.73
N VAL A 20 0.44 19.54 21.34
CA VAL A 20 -0.20 20.77 21.77
C VAL A 20 -0.60 21.57 20.54
N MET A 21 -1.89 21.81 20.39
CA MET A 21 -2.45 22.56 19.24
C MET A 21 -3.33 23.70 19.73
N GLY A 22 -3.24 24.83 19.05
CA GLY A 22 -4.11 25.99 19.25
C GLY A 22 -4.55 26.56 17.91
N TYR A 23 -5.81 26.97 17.81
CA TYR A 23 -6.32 27.61 16.61
C TYR A 23 -7.39 28.66 16.93
N ILE A 24 -7.60 29.58 16.01
CA ILE A 24 -8.71 30.53 15.99
C ILE A 24 -9.51 30.33 14.71
N THR A 25 -10.81 30.48 14.79
CA THR A 25 -11.72 30.38 13.65
C THR A 25 -12.71 31.53 13.69
N GLY A 26 -13.13 32.01 12.53
CA GLY A 26 -14.12 33.05 12.41
C GLY A 26 -14.27 33.57 10.99
N ASP A 27 -15.26 34.47 10.83
CA ASP A 27 -15.48 35.16 9.57
C ASP A 27 -14.53 36.35 9.44
N LEU A 28 -13.87 36.48 8.28
CA LEU A 28 -12.95 37.57 7.99
C LEU A 28 -13.68 38.81 7.43
N PHE A 29 -14.49 38.60 6.40
CA PHE A 29 -15.28 39.65 5.75
C PHE A 29 -16.40 39.01 4.94
N GLU A 30 -17.40 39.82 4.58
CA GLU A 30 -18.56 39.41 3.81
C GLU A 30 -18.35 39.70 2.33
N LEU A 31 -18.61 38.68 1.50
CA LEU A 31 -18.76 38.76 0.03
C LEU A 31 -20.25 38.79 -0.33
N PRO A 32 -20.65 39.17 -1.58
CA PRO A 32 -22.02 39.09 -2.01
C PRO A 32 -22.68 37.70 -1.90
N ALA A 33 -21.85 36.64 -1.87
CA ALA A 33 -22.28 35.25 -1.75
C ALA A 33 -22.22 34.70 -0.31
N GLY A 34 -21.81 35.49 0.66
CA GLY A 34 -21.68 35.09 2.08
C GLY A 34 -20.34 35.40 2.70
N ASN A 35 -20.14 35.01 3.95
CA ASN A 35 -18.91 35.27 4.70
C ASN A 35 -17.75 34.40 4.25
N VAL A 36 -16.56 35.00 4.13
CA VAL A 36 -15.31 34.25 4.02
C VAL A 36 -14.92 33.79 5.41
N SER A 37 -14.96 32.47 5.64
CA SER A 37 -14.56 31.88 6.92
C SER A 37 -13.10 31.42 6.88
N ALA A 38 -12.40 31.59 7.97
CA ALA A 38 -11.00 31.23 8.08
C ALA A 38 -10.69 30.49 9.38
N VAL A 39 -9.68 29.65 9.31
CA VAL A 39 -9.00 29.01 10.46
C VAL A 39 -7.53 29.33 10.36
N PHE A 40 -6.92 29.75 11.48
CA PHE A 40 -5.47 29.89 11.62
C PHE A 40 -5.03 29.18 12.89
N GLY A 41 -3.98 28.38 12.81
CA GLY A 41 -3.51 27.64 13.96
C GLY A 41 -2.05 27.25 13.89
N GLY A 42 -1.59 26.69 15.00
CA GLY A 42 -0.26 26.11 15.14
C GLY A 42 -0.29 24.88 16.02
N GLU A 43 0.66 23.99 15.78
CA GLU A 43 0.82 22.73 16.50
C GLU A 43 2.29 22.50 16.84
N TYR A 44 2.53 21.99 18.02
CA TYR A 44 3.77 21.32 18.39
C TYR A 44 3.48 19.86 18.66
N ARG A 45 4.29 19.00 18.07
CA ARG A 45 4.22 17.55 18.28
C ARG A 45 5.61 16.98 18.56
N LYS A 46 5.67 16.07 19.51
CA LYS A 46 6.86 15.27 19.79
C LYS A 46 6.47 13.79 19.77
N ASP A 47 7.09 13.04 18.88
CA ASP A 47 6.95 11.59 18.76
C ASP A 47 8.22 10.93 19.31
N THR A 48 8.06 9.88 20.11
CA THR A 48 9.18 9.10 20.63
C THR A 48 8.88 7.63 20.45
N GLN A 49 9.91 6.86 20.13
CA GLN A 49 9.84 5.41 20.01
C GLN A 49 11.04 4.78 20.72
N SER A 50 10.79 3.84 21.61
CA SER A 50 11.81 2.94 22.14
C SER A 50 11.45 1.50 21.83
N LEU A 51 12.46 0.71 21.55
CA LEU A 51 12.38 -0.74 21.41
C LEU A 51 13.45 -1.32 22.30
N ASP A 52 13.05 -2.00 23.37
CA ASP A 52 13.92 -2.68 24.31
C ASP A 52 13.81 -4.18 24.13
N THR A 53 14.95 -4.84 23.97
CA THR A 53 15.01 -6.28 23.74
C THR A 53 15.82 -6.97 24.83
N SER A 54 15.49 -8.22 25.12
CA SER A 54 16.25 -9.05 26.05
C SER A 54 17.65 -9.35 25.49
N ASP A 55 18.61 -9.62 26.39
CA ASP A 55 20.02 -9.77 26.02
C ASP A 55 20.29 -10.95 25.08
N ASP A 56 19.49 -12.02 25.17
CA ASP A 56 19.55 -13.17 24.27
C ASP A 56 19.20 -12.83 22.83
N MET A 57 18.36 -11.81 22.60
CA MET A 57 18.02 -11.32 21.26
C MET A 57 19.09 -10.40 20.66
N LYS A 58 19.93 -9.77 21.49
CA LYS A 58 20.96 -8.82 21.04
C LYS A 58 22.21 -9.52 20.50
N VAL A 59 22.45 -10.75 20.91
CA VAL A 59 23.75 -11.45 20.66
C VAL A 59 23.65 -12.61 19.65
N GLY A 60 22.47 -12.89 19.09
CA GLY A 60 22.28 -13.99 18.13
C GLY A 60 22.48 -15.38 18.73
N GLY A 61 22.35 -15.53 20.04
CA GLY A 61 22.52 -16.81 20.75
C GLY A 61 21.29 -17.73 20.69
N ILE A 62 20.26 -17.35 20.00
CA ILE A 62 18.99 -18.09 19.84
C ILE A 62 18.63 -18.21 18.36
N THR A 63 17.68 -19.08 18.03
CA THR A 63 17.19 -19.26 16.65
C THR A 63 16.29 -18.11 16.14
N PHE A 64 16.26 -17.01 16.85
CA PHE A 64 15.53 -15.79 16.45
C PHE A 64 16.51 -14.76 15.89
N ASN A 65 16.02 -13.89 15.01
CA ASN A 65 16.85 -12.83 14.43
C ASN A 65 17.39 -11.89 15.52
N VAL A 66 18.59 -11.35 15.29
CA VAL A 66 19.17 -10.33 16.18
C VAL A 66 18.33 -9.05 16.08
N VAL A 67 17.84 -8.58 17.21
CA VAL A 67 17.06 -7.35 17.32
C VAL A 67 17.67 -6.45 18.38
N PRO A 68 18.50 -5.48 18.02
CA PRO A 68 19.07 -4.52 18.97
C PRO A 68 18.01 -3.57 19.52
N SER A 69 18.20 -3.11 20.75
CA SER A 69 17.40 -2.03 21.31
C SER A 69 17.75 -0.71 20.63
N PHE A 70 16.75 0.18 20.47
CA PHE A 70 16.99 1.54 20.00
C PHE A 70 16.00 2.53 20.61
N TYR A 71 16.34 3.82 20.53
CA TYR A 71 15.48 4.95 20.88
C TYR A 71 15.59 6.01 19.79
N GLY A 72 14.45 6.59 19.44
CA GLY A 72 14.39 7.72 18.53
C GLY A 72 13.32 8.71 18.94
N GLU A 73 13.52 9.96 18.55
CA GLU A 73 12.55 11.05 18.75
C GLU A 73 12.53 12.00 17.58
N VAL A 74 11.35 12.57 17.34
CA VAL A 74 11.12 13.59 16.32
C VAL A 74 10.23 14.67 16.90
N GLU A 75 10.63 15.92 16.71
CA GLU A 75 9.83 17.11 17.05
C GLU A 75 9.36 17.81 15.78
N VAL A 76 8.15 18.34 15.81
CA VAL A 76 7.52 19.03 14.69
C VAL A 76 6.86 20.31 15.18
N TYR A 77 7.14 21.40 14.48
CA TYR A 77 6.47 22.69 14.68
C TYR A 77 5.69 23.04 13.42
N GLU A 78 4.41 23.27 13.55
CA GLU A 78 3.53 23.47 12.42
C GLU A 78 2.72 24.75 12.56
N ALA A 79 2.49 25.40 11.40
CA ALA A 79 1.53 26.49 11.26
C ALA A 79 0.60 26.18 10.09
N PHE A 80 -0.69 26.49 10.25
CA PHE A 80 -1.66 26.23 9.20
C PHE A 80 -2.69 27.35 9.07
N ALA A 81 -3.23 27.47 7.86
CA ALA A 81 -4.32 28.38 7.52
C ALA A 81 -5.29 27.67 6.57
N GLU A 82 -6.59 27.87 6.77
CA GLU A 82 -7.65 27.36 5.93
C GLU A 82 -8.66 28.47 5.64
N LEU A 83 -9.16 28.52 4.40
CA LEU A 83 -10.20 29.48 3.98
C LEU A 83 -11.33 28.75 3.27
N ALA A 84 -12.56 29.12 3.61
CA ALA A 84 -13.76 28.78 2.86
C ALA A 84 -14.35 30.07 2.27
N ILE A 85 -14.43 30.14 0.95
CA ILE A 85 -14.75 31.35 0.18
C ILE A 85 -16.02 31.09 -0.64
N PRO A 86 -17.20 31.63 -0.26
CA PRO A 86 -18.38 31.59 -1.08
C PRO A 86 -18.22 32.57 -2.26
N LEU A 87 -18.25 32.01 -3.49
CA LEU A 87 -18.03 32.78 -4.71
C LEU A 87 -19.35 33.26 -5.36
N LEU A 88 -20.32 32.35 -5.44
CA LEU A 88 -21.65 32.64 -5.99
C LEU A 88 -22.72 31.97 -5.12
N GLN A 89 -23.89 32.69 -4.97
CA GLN A 89 -25.06 32.17 -4.28
C GLN A 89 -26.32 32.61 -5.05
N ASP A 90 -27.26 31.69 -5.27
CA ASP A 90 -28.52 31.88 -5.93
C ASP A 90 -28.42 32.61 -7.29
N ALA A 91 -27.33 32.34 -8.04
CA ALA A 91 -27.10 32.87 -9.38
C ALA A 91 -27.56 31.87 -10.46
N PRO A 92 -27.78 32.29 -11.70
CA PRO A 92 -28.13 31.38 -12.80
C PRO A 92 -27.05 30.29 -12.95
N LEU A 93 -27.49 29.01 -12.93
CA LEU A 93 -26.63 27.82 -12.97
C LEU A 93 -25.54 27.77 -11.84
N ALA A 94 -25.78 28.48 -10.76
CA ALA A 94 -24.93 28.45 -9.57
C ALA A 94 -25.79 28.72 -8.33
N LYS A 95 -26.53 27.68 -7.90
CA LYS A 95 -27.22 27.69 -6.61
C LYS A 95 -26.23 27.98 -5.48
N SER A 96 -25.07 27.36 -5.55
CA SER A 96 -23.91 27.75 -4.79
C SER A 96 -22.62 27.41 -5.56
N LEU A 97 -21.62 28.27 -5.41
CA LEU A 97 -20.22 28.00 -5.83
C LEU A 97 -19.33 28.48 -4.71
N SER A 98 -18.49 27.58 -4.20
CA SER A 98 -17.51 27.92 -3.17
C SER A 98 -16.14 27.35 -3.51
N ALA A 99 -15.10 28.06 -3.06
CA ALA A 99 -13.73 27.60 -3.10
C ALA A 99 -13.24 27.35 -1.68
N GLU A 100 -12.44 26.31 -1.53
CA GLU A 100 -11.73 25.97 -0.29
C GLU A 100 -10.24 25.97 -0.55
N THR A 101 -9.46 26.50 0.36
CA THR A 101 -7.99 26.42 0.29
C THR A 101 -7.40 26.20 1.66
N SER A 102 -6.33 25.44 1.73
CA SER A 102 -5.56 25.25 2.94
C SER A 102 -4.06 25.26 2.63
N LEU A 103 -3.28 25.72 3.60
CA LEU A 103 -1.81 25.68 3.61
C LEU A 103 -1.35 25.25 5.00
N ARG A 104 -0.43 24.29 5.05
CA ARG A 104 0.25 23.84 6.25
C ARG A 104 1.74 23.84 6.01
N LEU A 105 2.49 24.46 6.89
CA LEU A 105 3.95 24.46 6.92
C LEU A 105 4.40 23.72 8.16
N ALA A 106 5.19 22.68 8.00
CA ALA A 106 5.71 21.85 9.08
C ALA A 106 7.24 21.84 9.05
N ASN A 107 7.87 22.14 10.17
CA ASN A 107 9.31 22.08 10.35
C ASN A 107 9.65 20.93 11.29
N TYR A 108 10.47 20.00 10.80
CA TYR A 108 10.88 18.78 11.50
C TYR A 108 12.27 18.92 12.10
N SER A 109 12.51 18.26 13.23
CA SER A 109 13.84 18.17 13.86
C SER A 109 14.81 17.20 13.15
N MET A 110 14.43 16.68 12.00
CA MET A 110 15.22 15.75 11.17
C MET A 110 16.20 16.52 10.29
N GLU A 111 17.43 16.01 10.15
CA GLU A 111 18.52 16.73 9.48
C GLU A 111 18.25 16.93 7.97
N ASN A 112 17.68 15.92 7.30
CA ASN A 112 17.46 15.93 5.85
C ASN A 112 16.01 16.26 5.44
N VAL A 113 15.10 16.42 6.40
CA VAL A 113 13.73 16.87 6.16
C VAL A 113 13.64 18.37 6.49
N ASN A 114 13.50 19.18 5.46
CA ASN A 114 13.37 20.63 5.61
C ASN A 114 11.95 21.03 6.05
N THR A 115 11.61 22.30 5.91
CA THR A 115 10.24 22.75 6.06
C THR A 115 9.40 22.23 4.91
N VAL A 116 8.46 21.37 5.21
CA VAL A 116 7.53 20.79 4.25
C VAL A 116 6.25 21.63 4.12
N ALA A 117 5.71 21.75 2.92
CA ALA A 117 4.53 22.55 2.63
C ALA A 117 3.44 21.71 2.01
N SER A 118 2.36 21.47 2.75
CA SER A 118 1.15 20.80 2.25
C SER A 118 0.07 21.85 1.96
N TYR A 119 -0.65 21.70 0.83
CA TYR A 119 -1.69 22.64 0.47
C TYR A 119 -2.80 21.96 -0.33
N LYS A 120 -3.99 22.56 -0.30
CA LYS A 120 -5.18 22.11 -1.01
C LYS A 120 -5.89 23.29 -1.68
N LEU A 121 -6.42 23.04 -2.87
CA LEU A 121 -7.38 23.89 -3.56
C LEU A 121 -8.61 23.05 -3.92
N GLY A 122 -9.78 23.45 -3.45
CA GLY A 122 -11.05 22.78 -3.70
C GLY A 122 -12.07 23.73 -4.32
N LEU A 123 -12.91 23.18 -5.18
CA LEU A 123 -14.08 23.85 -5.76
C LEU A 123 -15.31 22.98 -5.56
N LEU A 124 -16.36 23.56 -5.02
CA LEU A 124 -17.67 22.96 -4.84
C LEU A 124 -18.69 23.79 -5.64
N TRP A 125 -19.30 23.19 -6.64
CA TRP A 125 -20.29 23.83 -7.50
C TRP A 125 -21.59 23.07 -7.47
N GLN A 126 -22.62 23.73 -7.02
CA GLN A 126 -24.02 23.27 -7.07
C GLN A 126 -24.77 24.11 -8.11
N PRO A 127 -24.90 23.62 -9.37
CA PRO A 127 -25.61 24.39 -10.41
C PRO A 127 -27.09 24.58 -10.10
N ILE A 128 -27.75 23.54 -9.61
CA ILE A 128 -29.15 23.48 -9.20
C ILE A 128 -29.29 22.53 -8.00
N ASP A 129 -30.43 22.56 -7.33
CA ASP A 129 -30.73 21.68 -6.21
C ASP A 129 -30.62 20.20 -6.61
N GLY A 130 -29.95 19.38 -5.76
CA GLY A 130 -29.74 17.96 -6.00
C GLY A 130 -28.57 17.59 -6.93
N TYR A 131 -27.81 18.58 -7.45
CA TYR A 131 -26.65 18.34 -8.32
C TYR A 131 -25.44 19.08 -7.81
N MET A 132 -24.38 18.37 -7.57
CA MET A 132 -23.12 18.95 -7.08
C MET A 132 -21.94 18.38 -7.85
N VAL A 133 -21.01 19.26 -8.21
CA VAL A 133 -19.71 18.94 -8.79
C VAL A 133 -18.65 19.38 -7.80
N ARG A 134 -17.64 18.54 -7.60
CA ARG A 134 -16.48 18.84 -6.76
C ARG A 134 -15.20 18.56 -7.51
N ALA A 135 -14.22 19.43 -7.34
CA ALA A 135 -12.87 19.24 -7.87
C ALA A 135 -11.86 19.65 -6.81
N ASN A 136 -10.83 18.87 -6.59
CA ASN A 136 -9.76 19.18 -5.66
C ASN A 136 -8.42 18.87 -6.27
N TYR A 137 -7.44 19.71 -5.95
CA TYR A 137 -6.03 19.41 -6.05
C TYR A 137 -5.42 19.56 -4.67
N ALA A 138 -4.61 18.57 -4.25
CA ALA A 138 -3.90 18.62 -3.00
C ALA A 138 -2.47 18.11 -3.18
N ARG A 139 -1.51 18.84 -2.58
CA ARG A 139 -0.16 18.33 -2.31
C ARG A 139 -0.04 18.02 -0.85
N ALA A 140 0.29 16.77 -0.53
CA ALA A 140 0.60 16.32 0.81
C ALA A 140 2.03 15.80 0.86
N GLN A 141 2.66 15.87 2.04
CA GLN A 141 4.01 15.37 2.24
C GLN A 141 4.04 14.48 3.47
N ARG A 142 4.81 13.38 3.40
CA ARG A 142 5.06 12.48 4.51
C ARG A 142 6.54 12.51 4.87
N ALA A 143 6.87 12.93 6.08
CA ALA A 143 8.21 12.77 6.60
C ALA A 143 8.49 11.29 6.95
N PRO A 144 9.75 10.83 6.87
CA PRO A 144 10.13 9.48 7.31
C PRO A 144 9.77 9.23 8.77
N THR A 145 9.48 7.99 9.09
CA THR A 145 9.22 7.55 10.47
C THR A 145 10.51 7.39 11.26
N ILE A 146 10.40 7.34 12.59
CA ILE A 146 11.55 7.08 13.47
C ILE A 146 12.25 5.75 13.12
N THR A 147 11.48 4.72 12.77
CA THR A 147 12.02 3.41 12.38
C THR A 147 12.80 3.49 11.06
N GLU A 148 12.22 4.13 10.03
CA GLU A 148 12.85 4.31 8.73
C GLU A 148 14.18 5.08 8.82
N LEU A 149 14.29 6.03 9.76
CA LEU A 149 15.51 6.83 9.95
C LEU A 149 16.54 6.17 10.86
N MET A 150 16.11 5.59 12.00
CA MET A 150 16.96 5.36 13.17
C MET A 150 17.05 3.89 13.57
N SER A 151 16.33 2.96 12.91
CA SER A 151 16.41 1.54 13.26
C SER A 151 17.84 1.04 13.06
N PRO A 152 18.47 0.44 14.09
CA PRO A 152 19.75 -0.25 13.92
C PRO A 152 19.59 -1.51 13.08
N PRO A 153 20.65 -2.07 12.49
CA PRO A 153 20.57 -3.30 11.73
C PRO A 153 19.90 -4.41 12.54
N ARG A 154 18.78 -4.91 12.03
CA ARG A 154 18.00 -6.02 12.61
C ARG A 154 18.19 -7.24 11.72
N GLY A 155 18.59 -8.36 12.31
CA GLY A 155 18.87 -9.57 11.56
C GLY A 155 17.67 -10.00 10.72
N ASP A 156 17.89 -10.15 9.44
CA ASP A 156 16.98 -10.75 8.48
C ASP A 156 17.77 -11.56 7.45
N PHE A 157 17.09 -12.35 6.64
CA PHE A 157 17.68 -13.26 5.68
C PHE A 157 16.86 -13.24 4.40
N ASP A 158 17.48 -12.78 3.31
CA ASP A 158 16.89 -12.74 2.01
C ASP A 158 17.83 -13.38 0.97
N SER A 159 17.27 -14.17 0.07
CA SER A 159 18.04 -14.91 -0.94
C SER A 159 18.51 -13.96 -2.04
N TYR A 160 19.74 -14.18 -2.52
CA TYR A 160 20.31 -13.47 -3.65
C TYR A 160 21.35 -14.31 -4.38
N ASP A 161 21.54 -14.01 -5.67
CA ASP A 161 22.63 -14.54 -6.46
C ASP A 161 23.74 -13.48 -6.55
N ASP A 162 24.98 -13.83 -6.15
CA ASP A 162 26.10 -12.88 -6.21
C ASP A 162 26.42 -12.53 -7.67
N ILE A 163 26.24 -11.28 -8.06
CA ILE A 163 26.52 -10.78 -9.41
C ILE A 163 27.95 -11.04 -9.86
N CYS A 164 28.90 -11.19 -8.92
CA CYS A 164 30.29 -11.48 -9.23
C CYS A 164 30.55 -13.00 -9.40
N ASP A 165 29.55 -13.87 -9.25
CA ASP A 165 29.76 -15.31 -9.44
C ASP A 165 30.22 -15.67 -10.84
N GLY A 166 31.20 -16.53 -10.92
CA GLY A 166 31.85 -16.91 -12.17
C GLY A 166 32.86 -15.88 -12.71
N LEU A 167 33.26 -14.87 -11.91
CA LEU A 167 34.23 -13.86 -12.29
C LEU A 167 35.58 -14.47 -12.66
N THR A 168 36.12 -14.06 -13.81
CA THR A 168 37.51 -14.36 -14.25
C THR A 168 38.17 -13.08 -14.74
N ALA A 169 39.46 -13.13 -15.03
CA ALA A 169 40.21 -12.00 -15.60
C ALA A 169 39.58 -11.44 -16.90
N THR A 170 38.86 -12.27 -17.67
CA THR A 170 38.33 -11.96 -19.02
C THR A 170 36.82 -12.09 -19.14
N SER A 171 36.09 -12.45 -18.08
CA SER A 171 34.63 -12.59 -18.12
C SER A 171 33.95 -11.26 -18.42
N THR A 172 32.85 -11.30 -19.20
CA THR A 172 32.13 -10.13 -19.71
C THR A 172 30.66 -10.10 -19.29
N LYS A 173 30.26 -10.87 -18.25
CA LYS A 173 28.92 -10.80 -17.71
C LYS A 173 28.65 -9.38 -17.15
N PRO A 174 27.40 -8.91 -17.12
CA PRO A 174 27.00 -7.68 -16.44
C PRO A 174 27.62 -7.60 -15.05
N GLY A 175 28.09 -6.44 -14.63
CA GLY A 175 28.74 -6.22 -13.32
C GLY A 175 30.19 -6.72 -13.18
N HIS A 176 30.66 -7.68 -13.98
CA HIS A 176 31.99 -8.26 -13.84
C HIS A 176 33.14 -7.25 -14.05
N ALA A 177 32.90 -6.16 -14.80
CA ALA A 177 33.89 -5.10 -14.94
C ALA A 177 34.20 -4.44 -13.59
N ASN A 178 33.17 -4.13 -12.82
CA ASN A 178 33.28 -3.53 -11.50
C ASN A 178 33.65 -4.56 -10.41
N CYS A 179 33.22 -5.81 -10.53
CA CYS A 179 33.66 -6.89 -9.63
C CYS A 179 35.19 -7.07 -9.66
N ARG A 180 35.85 -6.80 -10.79
CA ARG A 180 37.34 -6.82 -10.85
C ARG A 180 38.01 -5.65 -10.12
N LEU A 181 37.26 -4.62 -9.76
CA LEU A 181 37.76 -3.50 -8.96
C LEU A 181 37.60 -3.74 -7.46
N GLU A 182 36.78 -4.71 -7.08
CA GLU A 182 36.62 -5.09 -5.67
C GLU A 182 37.95 -5.58 -5.09
N PRO A 183 38.47 -4.99 -4.00
CA PRO A 183 39.86 -5.20 -3.56
C PRO A 183 40.24 -6.66 -3.32
N THR A 184 39.32 -7.47 -2.78
CA THR A 184 39.59 -8.88 -2.49
C THR A 184 39.65 -9.72 -3.74
N LEU A 185 38.70 -9.53 -4.67
CA LEU A 185 38.62 -10.23 -5.95
C LEU A 185 39.76 -9.81 -6.88
N ALA A 186 40.06 -8.50 -6.92
CA ALA A 186 41.18 -7.95 -7.68
C ALA A 186 42.52 -8.58 -7.24
N LYS A 187 42.73 -8.73 -5.93
CA LYS A 187 43.95 -9.37 -5.39
C LYS A 187 44.05 -10.82 -5.83
N GLN A 188 42.97 -11.59 -5.73
CA GLN A 188 42.96 -13.01 -6.11
C GLN A 188 43.24 -13.21 -7.61
N LEU A 189 42.62 -12.36 -8.45
CA LEU A 189 42.88 -12.36 -9.90
C LEU A 189 44.32 -11.98 -10.25
N ALA A 190 44.94 -11.08 -9.47
CA ALA A 190 46.37 -10.73 -9.65
C ALA A 190 47.34 -11.82 -9.22
N GLU A 191 47.00 -12.55 -8.17
CA GLU A 191 47.81 -13.67 -7.64
C GLU A 191 47.66 -14.94 -8.47
N ASN A 192 46.50 -15.18 -9.08
CA ASN A 192 46.21 -16.33 -9.94
C ASN A 192 45.47 -15.95 -11.20
N PRO A 193 46.08 -15.87 -12.38
CA PRO A 193 45.45 -15.56 -13.64
C PRO A 193 44.34 -16.53 -14.09
N ASP A 194 44.37 -17.76 -13.60
CA ASP A 194 43.35 -18.78 -13.87
C ASP A 194 42.25 -18.82 -12.82
N PHE A 195 42.24 -17.85 -11.89
CA PHE A 195 41.25 -17.79 -10.84
C PHE A 195 39.87 -17.58 -11.44
N LYS A 196 38.90 -18.35 -10.93
CA LYS A 196 37.49 -18.20 -11.14
C LYS A 196 36.83 -18.08 -9.77
N PHE A 197 36.13 -16.97 -9.55
CA PHE A 197 35.36 -16.77 -8.35
C PHE A 197 34.11 -17.66 -8.39
N GLU A 198 33.88 -18.42 -7.34
CA GLU A 198 32.65 -19.17 -7.11
C GLU A 198 32.08 -18.70 -5.78
N SER A 199 30.90 -18.09 -5.81
CA SER A 199 30.27 -17.52 -4.61
C SER A 199 29.76 -18.63 -3.69
N GLU A 200 29.84 -18.38 -2.39
CA GLU A 200 29.17 -19.19 -1.39
C GLU A 200 27.77 -18.61 -1.11
N ASP A 201 26.79 -19.48 -0.91
CA ASP A 201 25.46 -19.09 -0.53
C ASP A 201 25.47 -18.41 0.84
N ASN A 202 25.09 -17.15 0.88
CA ASN A 202 24.84 -16.41 2.11
C ASN A 202 23.59 -15.57 1.88
N ASN A 203 22.75 -15.47 2.90
CA ASN A 203 21.49 -14.74 2.84
C ASN A 203 21.31 -13.79 4.03
N TYR A 204 22.37 -13.42 4.74
CA TYR A 204 22.27 -12.48 5.87
C TYR A 204 22.12 -11.04 5.37
N SER A 205 20.92 -10.51 5.51
CA SER A 205 20.49 -9.22 4.98
C SER A 205 19.73 -8.42 6.04
N PRO A 206 20.45 -7.84 7.04
CA PRO A 206 19.80 -7.11 8.10
C PRO A 206 19.18 -5.81 7.57
N GLY A 207 17.87 -5.63 7.81
CA GLY A 207 17.16 -4.37 7.57
C GLY A 207 17.62 -3.28 8.55
N THR A 208 17.84 -2.06 8.08
CA THR A 208 18.32 -0.93 8.89
C THR A 208 17.70 0.40 8.42
N GLY A 209 17.61 1.36 9.33
CA GLY A 209 17.17 2.70 8.99
C GLY A 209 18.20 3.45 8.13
N ASN A 210 17.73 4.47 7.45
CA ASN A 210 18.54 5.39 6.64
C ASN A 210 18.37 6.84 7.11
N PRO A 211 19.37 7.45 7.77
CA PRO A 211 19.28 8.84 8.23
C PRO A 211 19.24 9.86 7.08
N ASN A 212 19.52 9.45 5.84
CA ASN A 212 19.55 10.33 4.68
C ASN A 212 18.19 10.52 4.00
N LEU A 213 17.15 9.84 4.47
CA LEU A 213 15.81 9.93 3.90
C LEU A 213 15.25 11.35 3.94
N LYS A 214 14.48 11.67 2.90
CA LYS A 214 13.72 12.92 2.73
C LYS A 214 12.23 12.62 2.82
N GLU A 215 11.43 13.68 2.76
CA GLU A 215 9.98 13.56 2.68
C GLU A 215 9.52 12.99 1.34
N GLU A 216 8.49 12.15 1.36
CA GLU A 216 7.71 11.80 0.16
C GLU A 216 6.75 12.93 -0.17
N THR A 217 6.46 13.11 -1.44
CA THR A 217 5.50 14.11 -1.91
C THR A 217 4.39 13.45 -2.73
N ALA A 218 3.14 13.66 -2.32
CA ALA A 218 1.96 13.17 -3.00
C ALA A 218 1.18 14.31 -3.66
N ASP A 219 0.97 14.25 -4.96
CA ASP A 219 0.05 15.09 -5.70
C ASP A 219 -1.24 14.31 -5.98
N THR A 220 -2.37 14.88 -5.58
CA THR A 220 -3.69 14.24 -5.68
C THR A 220 -4.66 15.15 -6.42
N TYR A 221 -5.26 14.62 -7.48
CA TYR A 221 -6.39 15.23 -8.18
C TYR A 221 -7.64 14.41 -7.94
N THR A 222 -8.74 15.07 -7.56
CA THR A 222 -10.03 14.40 -7.47
C THR A 222 -11.10 15.22 -8.21
N PHE A 223 -11.98 14.51 -8.88
CA PHE A 223 -13.14 15.09 -9.54
C PHE A 223 -14.37 14.24 -9.25
N GLY A 224 -15.44 14.84 -8.72
CA GLY A 224 -16.64 14.12 -8.33
C GLY A 224 -17.92 14.81 -8.72
N VAL A 225 -18.94 13.98 -8.94
CA VAL A 225 -20.32 14.42 -9.20
C VAL A 225 -21.26 13.71 -8.25
N THR A 226 -22.15 14.47 -7.62
CA THR A 226 -23.21 13.91 -6.78
C THR A 226 -24.57 14.32 -7.35
N LEU A 227 -25.47 13.33 -7.46
CA LEU A 227 -26.82 13.50 -8.00
C LEU A 227 -27.85 13.03 -6.98
N SER A 228 -28.79 13.89 -6.63
CA SER A 228 -29.94 13.60 -5.74
C SER A 228 -31.18 14.31 -6.30
N PRO A 229 -31.65 13.90 -7.50
CA PRO A 229 -32.68 14.65 -8.24
C PRO A 229 -34.05 14.57 -7.54
N GLU A 230 -34.72 15.70 -7.38
CA GLU A 230 -35.99 15.77 -6.70
C GLU A 230 -37.09 14.92 -7.39
N PHE A 231 -37.04 14.80 -8.74
CA PHE A 231 -37.99 14.00 -9.51
C PHE A 231 -37.83 12.48 -9.28
N PHE A 232 -36.74 12.07 -8.67
CA PHE A 232 -36.45 10.66 -8.33
C PHE A 232 -36.11 10.56 -6.85
N SER A 233 -37.06 10.84 -6.01
CA SER A 233 -36.92 10.90 -4.57
C SER A 233 -36.37 9.62 -3.99
N GLY A 234 -35.44 9.75 -3.04
CA GLY A 234 -34.76 8.64 -2.40
C GLY A 234 -33.53 8.09 -3.16
N PHE A 235 -33.32 8.53 -4.42
CA PHE A 235 -32.14 8.17 -5.19
C PHE A 235 -30.99 9.14 -4.94
N ASN A 236 -29.78 8.56 -4.66
CA ASN A 236 -28.54 9.32 -4.60
C ASN A 236 -27.45 8.56 -5.36
N LEU A 237 -26.65 9.28 -6.11
CA LEU A 237 -25.50 8.77 -6.83
C LEU A 237 -24.30 9.68 -6.60
N ALA A 238 -23.16 9.12 -6.24
CA ALA A 238 -21.88 9.80 -6.26
C ALA A 238 -20.90 9.02 -7.13
N VAL A 239 -20.18 9.74 -7.97
CA VAL A 239 -19.09 9.21 -8.80
C VAL A 239 -17.88 10.10 -8.57
N ASP A 240 -16.78 9.53 -8.14
CA ASP A 240 -15.53 10.22 -7.84
C ASP A 240 -14.38 9.58 -8.61
N TYR A 241 -13.69 10.34 -9.42
CA TYR A 241 -12.42 10.01 -10.01
C TYR A 241 -11.29 10.49 -9.10
N TYR A 242 -10.25 9.70 -8.96
CA TYR A 242 -9.02 10.05 -8.27
C TYR A 242 -7.78 9.72 -9.11
N ASP A 243 -6.76 10.57 -8.96
CA ASP A 243 -5.44 10.40 -9.55
C ASP A 243 -4.42 10.85 -8.51
N ILE A 244 -3.61 9.92 -8.03
CA ILE A 244 -2.64 10.09 -6.95
C ILE A 244 -1.28 9.65 -7.48
N ALA A 245 -0.31 10.56 -7.43
CA ALA A 245 1.08 10.26 -7.72
C ALA A 245 1.91 10.61 -6.47
N ILE A 246 2.73 9.67 -6.01
CA ILE A 246 3.68 9.87 -4.91
C ILE A 246 5.07 9.75 -5.50
N VAL A 247 5.88 10.77 -5.35
CA VAL A 247 7.28 10.79 -5.76
C VAL A 247 8.18 10.75 -4.54
N ASP A 248 9.41 10.28 -4.72
CA ASP A 248 10.36 10.04 -3.64
C ASP A 248 9.79 9.09 -2.57
N ALA A 249 8.98 8.10 -2.99
CA ALA A 249 8.40 7.13 -2.07
C ALA A 249 9.50 6.33 -1.36
N ILE A 250 9.33 6.18 -0.06
CA ILE A 250 10.29 5.45 0.78
C ILE A 250 9.93 3.96 0.72
N ASP A 251 10.84 3.17 0.19
CA ASP A 251 10.71 1.73 0.09
C ASP A 251 12.06 1.03 0.26
N GLU A 252 12.03 -0.26 0.55
CA GLU A 252 13.18 -1.14 0.68
C GLU A 252 13.51 -1.76 -0.69
N ILE A 253 14.77 -1.75 -1.07
CA ILE A 253 15.19 -2.40 -2.32
C ILE A 253 15.75 -3.80 -2.05
N SER A 254 15.56 -4.70 -3.01
CA SER A 254 16.04 -6.08 -2.91
C SER A 254 17.56 -6.16 -2.92
N ASN A 255 18.13 -7.23 -2.33
CA ASN A 255 19.56 -7.49 -2.37
C ASN A 255 20.12 -7.52 -3.78
N GLU A 256 19.38 -8.05 -4.75
CA GLU A 256 19.78 -8.08 -6.14
C GLU A 256 19.92 -6.67 -6.70
N ASN A 257 18.99 -5.78 -6.41
CA ASN A 257 19.05 -4.40 -6.86
C ASN A 257 20.21 -3.64 -6.18
N ILE A 258 20.44 -3.84 -4.88
CA ILE A 258 21.61 -3.26 -4.18
C ILE A 258 22.92 -3.70 -4.88
N MET A 259 23.05 -4.99 -5.20
CA MET A 259 24.24 -5.49 -5.89
C MET A 259 24.39 -4.93 -7.30
N ARG A 260 23.29 -4.81 -8.03
CA ARG A 260 23.30 -4.26 -9.38
C ARG A 260 23.64 -2.78 -9.36
N GLU A 261 23.04 -2.00 -8.49
CA GLU A 261 23.36 -0.58 -8.33
C GLU A 261 24.84 -0.36 -7.95
N CYS A 262 25.43 -1.28 -7.19
CA CYS A 262 26.87 -1.21 -6.88
C CYS A 262 27.76 -1.64 -8.07
N TYR A 263 27.42 -2.74 -8.74
CA TYR A 263 28.35 -3.38 -9.68
C TYR A 263 28.00 -3.22 -11.16
N ASP A 264 26.75 -2.92 -11.53
CA ASP A 264 26.26 -2.95 -12.91
C ASP A 264 25.44 -1.72 -13.33
N SER A 265 25.37 -0.69 -12.50
CA SER A 265 24.75 0.59 -12.85
C SER A 265 25.74 1.55 -13.55
N GLU A 266 25.21 2.66 -14.08
CA GLU A 266 26.02 3.76 -14.61
C GLU A 266 26.81 4.52 -13.53
N ALA A 267 26.42 4.35 -12.25
CA ALA A 267 27.12 4.95 -11.12
C ALA A 267 28.53 4.36 -10.99
N ALA A 268 29.50 5.21 -10.69
CA ALA A 268 30.88 4.76 -10.51
C ALA A 268 30.96 3.81 -9.31
N TRP A 269 31.57 2.63 -9.51
CA TRP A 269 31.84 1.71 -8.43
C TRP A 269 32.80 2.33 -7.40
N GLY A 270 32.53 2.12 -6.12
CA GLY A 270 33.41 2.55 -5.02
C GLY A 270 32.66 3.19 -3.86
N SER A 271 33.42 3.80 -2.94
CA SER A 271 32.91 4.39 -1.70
C SER A 271 31.92 5.53 -1.88
N ASP A 272 31.91 6.18 -3.06
CA ASP A 272 30.99 7.27 -3.37
C ASP A 272 29.62 6.74 -3.85
N ASN A 273 29.53 5.45 -4.16
CA ASN A 273 28.27 4.76 -4.44
C ASN A 273 27.72 4.21 -3.12
N GLU A 274 26.58 4.72 -2.66
CA GLU A 274 26.00 4.34 -1.36
C GLU A 274 25.65 2.86 -1.29
N PHE A 275 25.19 2.24 -2.38
CA PHE A 275 24.85 0.83 -2.45
C PHE A 275 26.07 -0.07 -2.26
N CYS A 276 27.27 0.34 -2.72
CA CYS A 276 28.50 -0.39 -2.47
C CYS A 276 28.88 -0.42 -0.98
N ASN A 277 28.51 0.60 -0.22
CA ASN A 277 28.76 0.66 1.22
C ASN A 277 27.91 -0.32 2.03
N ASP A 278 26.81 -0.77 1.46
CA ASP A 278 25.89 -1.71 2.11
C ASP A 278 26.30 -3.18 1.91
N ILE A 279 27.22 -3.46 0.99
CA ILE A 279 27.73 -4.80 0.72
C ILE A 279 29.04 -5.04 1.48
N THR A 280 29.09 -6.10 2.27
CA THR A 280 30.31 -6.51 3.00
C THR A 280 30.77 -7.88 2.51
N ARG A 281 32.03 -7.95 2.03
CA ARG A 281 32.69 -9.20 1.62
C ARG A 281 33.77 -9.63 2.63
N ASN A 282 34.00 -10.92 2.73
CA ASN A 282 35.08 -11.50 3.53
C ASN A 282 36.43 -11.50 2.75
N SER A 283 37.50 -12.03 3.37
CA SER A 283 38.84 -12.13 2.76
C SER A 283 38.89 -13.07 1.55
N GLU A 284 37.87 -13.85 1.30
CA GLU A 284 37.77 -14.81 0.20
C GLU A 284 36.92 -14.25 -0.95
N GLY A 285 36.32 -13.06 -0.77
CA GLY A 285 35.49 -12.39 -1.74
C GLY A 285 33.98 -12.67 -1.60
N ASN A 286 33.59 -13.59 -0.71
CA ASN A 286 32.19 -13.93 -0.49
C ASN A 286 31.45 -12.81 0.24
N ILE A 287 30.23 -12.53 -0.17
CA ILE A 287 29.34 -11.61 0.55
C ILE A 287 28.95 -12.25 1.88
N ILE A 288 29.19 -11.54 2.98
CA ILE A 288 28.81 -11.97 4.33
C ILE A 288 27.66 -11.17 4.92
N LYS A 289 27.31 -10.04 4.29
CA LYS A 289 26.21 -9.18 4.71
C LYS A 289 25.87 -8.21 3.60
N ILE A 290 24.54 -7.99 3.38
CA ILE A 290 23.99 -6.87 2.63
C ILE A 290 23.05 -6.11 3.59
N LEU A 291 23.27 -4.81 3.77
CA LEU A 291 22.36 -3.96 4.56
C LEU A 291 21.19 -3.53 3.69
N GLN A 292 19.99 -3.95 4.05
CA GLN A 292 18.76 -3.47 3.40
C GLN A 292 18.32 -2.18 4.07
N ARG A 293 18.44 -1.09 3.34
CA ARG A 293 18.01 0.24 3.78
C ARG A 293 16.76 0.65 3.03
N GLU A 294 15.99 1.53 3.67
CA GLU A 294 14.95 2.30 3.01
C GLU A 294 15.60 3.41 2.17
N TYR A 295 15.03 3.69 1.00
CA TYR A 295 15.47 4.76 0.09
C TYR A 295 14.28 5.54 -0.46
N ASN A 296 14.51 6.80 -0.87
CA ASN A 296 13.53 7.57 -1.64
C ASN A 296 13.76 7.29 -3.13
N LEU A 297 13.19 6.24 -3.67
CA LEU A 297 13.51 5.74 -5.00
C LEU A 297 12.35 5.81 -5.98
N ASP A 298 11.12 5.65 -5.50
CA ASP A 298 10.03 5.20 -6.33
C ASP A 298 8.99 6.28 -6.60
N GLU A 299 8.32 6.12 -7.73
CA GLU A 299 7.04 6.77 -7.99
C GLU A 299 5.92 5.74 -7.81
N LEU A 300 4.94 6.04 -6.95
CA LEU A 300 3.74 5.24 -6.78
C LEU A 300 2.56 5.96 -7.42
N THR A 301 1.87 5.30 -8.34
CA THR A 301 0.67 5.83 -8.98
C THR A 301 -0.55 5.03 -8.59
N ALA A 302 -1.63 5.73 -8.21
CA ALA A 302 -2.94 5.14 -7.99
C ALA A 302 -4.02 6.00 -8.63
N ARG A 303 -4.71 5.47 -9.64
CA ARG A 303 -5.85 6.16 -10.28
C ARG A 303 -7.02 5.23 -10.53
N GLY A 304 -8.21 5.80 -10.42
CA GLY A 304 -9.43 5.02 -10.56
C GLY A 304 -10.67 5.86 -10.31
N TYR A 305 -11.79 5.18 -10.12
CA TYR A 305 -13.03 5.84 -9.75
C TYR A 305 -13.88 5.00 -8.80
N ASP A 306 -14.60 5.69 -7.95
CA ASP A 306 -15.57 5.15 -7.01
C ASP A 306 -16.98 5.54 -7.42
N VAL A 307 -17.91 4.59 -7.32
CA VAL A 307 -19.33 4.82 -7.54
C VAL A 307 -20.10 4.37 -6.32
N VAL A 308 -20.86 5.28 -5.72
CA VAL A 308 -21.79 4.97 -4.63
C VAL A 308 -23.19 5.34 -5.09
N ALA A 309 -24.08 4.35 -5.12
CA ALA A 309 -25.50 4.59 -5.42
C ALA A 309 -26.37 4.07 -4.29
N THR A 310 -27.35 4.85 -3.87
CA THR A 310 -28.40 4.44 -2.92
C THR A 310 -29.78 4.77 -3.49
N TYR A 311 -30.72 3.90 -3.19
CA TYR A 311 -32.11 4.15 -3.50
C TYR A 311 -33.02 3.62 -2.40
N ASP A 312 -33.71 4.53 -1.73
CA ASP A 312 -34.62 4.24 -0.65
C ASP A 312 -36.05 4.54 -1.10
N PHE A 313 -36.94 3.57 -1.05
CA PHE A 313 -38.32 3.74 -1.49
C PHE A 313 -39.33 2.94 -0.65
N GLU A 314 -40.55 3.44 -0.59
CA GLU A 314 -41.66 2.79 0.10
C GLU A 314 -42.40 1.82 -0.82
N LEU A 315 -42.69 0.61 -0.34
CA LEU A 315 -43.57 -0.37 -0.98
C LEU A 315 -45.04 -0.22 -0.47
N GLY A 316 -45.47 0.99 -0.20
CA GLY A 316 -46.78 1.25 0.39
C GLY A 316 -46.90 0.54 1.76
N SER A 317 -47.96 -0.28 1.92
CA SER A 317 -48.20 -1.02 3.15
C SER A 317 -47.23 -2.20 3.41
N TYR A 318 -46.29 -2.46 2.50
CA TYR A 318 -45.34 -3.56 2.63
C TYR A 318 -43.95 -3.11 3.12
N GLY A 319 -43.87 -1.87 3.65
CA GLY A 319 -42.64 -1.35 4.25
C GLY A 319 -41.68 -0.71 3.26
N ASN A 320 -40.43 -0.58 3.66
CA ASN A 320 -39.39 0.16 2.96
C ASN A 320 -38.32 -0.74 2.39
N VAL A 321 -37.81 -0.40 1.22
CA VAL A 321 -36.66 -1.04 0.58
C VAL A 321 -35.52 -0.04 0.45
N ALA A 322 -34.34 -0.41 0.92
CA ALA A 322 -33.09 0.32 0.76
C ALA A 322 -32.15 -0.49 -0.12
N LEU A 323 -31.75 0.08 -1.23
CA LEU A 323 -30.75 -0.43 -2.14
C LEU A 323 -29.46 0.35 -1.94
N LYS A 324 -28.31 -0.34 -1.91
CA LYS A 324 -27.00 0.31 -1.89
C LYS A 324 -26.03 -0.45 -2.80
N LEU A 325 -25.30 0.30 -3.60
CA LEU A 325 -24.16 -0.17 -4.39
C LEU A 325 -22.93 0.67 -4.04
N ASP A 326 -21.84 0.01 -3.69
CA ASP A 326 -20.50 0.56 -3.61
C ASP A 326 -19.69 -0.15 -4.69
N TYR A 327 -19.08 0.57 -5.63
CA TYR A 327 -18.23 0.02 -6.67
C TYR A 327 -16.95 0.82 -6.79
N ASN A 328 -15.82 0.13 -6.85
CA ASN A 328 -14.51 0.72 -7.09
C ASN A 328 -13.89 0.08 -8.32
N HIS A 329 -13.33 0.90 -9.20
CA HIS A 329 -12.51 0.47 -10.32
C HIS A 329 -11.14 1.13 -10.26
N VAL A 330 -10.09 0.32 -10.23
CA VAL A 330 -8.70 0.76 -10.28
C VAL A 330 -8.22 0.72 -11.72
N ILE A 331 -7.98 1.88 -12.32
CA ILE A 331 -7.44 2.02 -13.67
C ILE A 331 -5.97 1.61 -13.65
N GLU A 332 -5.22 2.18 -12.69
CA GLU A 332 -3.79 1.97 -12.50
C GLU A 332 -3.46 1.93 -11.02
N ASN A 333 -2.58 1.04 -10.65
CA ASN A 333 -1.89 1.00 -9.37
C ASN A 333 -0.52 0.42 -9.66
N SER A 334 0.49 1.27 -9.72
CA SER A 334 1.83 0.91 -10.19
C SER A 334 2.90 1.53 -9.30
N GLN A 335 4.04 0.89 -9.32
CA GLN A 335 5.31 1.36 -8.77
C GLN A 335 6.29 1.50 -9.93
N THR A 336 6.98 2.62 -10.01
CA THR A 336 7.98 2.89 -11.02
C THR A 336 9.29 3.22 -10.32
N TYR A 337 10.36 2.53 -10.69
CA TYR A 337 11.71 2.83 -10.25
C TYR A 337 12.65 2.87 -11.45
N GLU A 338 13.74 3.59 -11.34
CA GLU A 338 14.77 3.62 -12.36
C GLU A 338 15.51 2.28 -12.40
N GLY A 339 15.46 1.62 -13.55
CA GLY A 339 16.19 0.37 -13.77
C GLY A 339 17.66 0.63 -14.06
N LEU A 340 18.45 -0.43 -14.01
CA LEU A 340 19.91 -0.42 -14.12
C LEU A 340 20.44 0.12 -15.46
N ASP A 341 19.61 0.11 -16.48
CA ASP A 341 19.91 0.63 -17.83
C ASP A 341 19.43 2.07 -18.01
N GLY A 342 19.07 2.76 -16.92
CA GLY A 342 18.52 4.11 -16.92
C GLY A 342 17.12 4.23 -17.50
N ASN A 343 16.44 3.11 -17.73
CA ASN A 343 15.04 3.08 -18.14
C ASN A 343 14.12 2.78 -16.96
N ASP A 344 12.95 3.39 -16.97
CA ASP A 344 11.94 3.12 -15.94
C ASP A 344 11.44 1.66 -15.99
N VAL A 345 11.46 1.01 -14.84
CA VAL A 345 10.83 -0.29 -14.61
C VAL A 345 9.50 -0.07 -13.93
N VAL A 346 8.42 -0.44 -14.60
CA VAL A 346 7.06 -0.29 -14.09
C VAL A 346 6.51 -1.63 -13.64
N THR A 347 6.22 -1.76 -12.36
CA THR A 347 5.49 -2.89 -11.78
C THR A 347 4.03 -2.51 -11.62
N GLN A 348 3.15 -3.18 -12.35
CA GLN A 348 1.70 -2.95 -12.29
C GLN A 348 1.05 -3.92 -11.30
N TYR A 349 0.34 -3.37 -10.31
CA TYR A 349 -0.42 -4.14 -9.32
C TYR A 349 -1.92 -4.23 -9.67
N ALA A 350 -2.48 -3.25 -10.39
CA ALA A 350 -3.87 -3.30 -10.80
C ALA A 350 -4.09 -4.41 -11.85
N GLY A 351 -4.83 -5.44 -11.47
CA GLY A 351 -5.05 -6.64 -12.27
C GLY A 351 -4.00 -7.74 -12.07
N TYR A 352 -2.96 -7.49 -11.24
CA TYR A 352 -1.95 -8.48 -10.83
C TYR A 352 -1.90 -8.57 -9.31
N GLY A 353 -2.10 -9.77 -8.77
CA GLY A 353 -2.26 -10.00 -7.35
C GLY A 353 -3.48 -9.31 -6.72
N ARG A 354 -4.10 -8.36 -7.44
CA ARG A 354 -5.25 -7.55 -7.01
C ARG A 354 -6.20 -7.32 -8.18
N SER A 355 -7.50 -7.54 -7.93
CA SER A 355 -8.54 -7.22 -8.93
C SER A 355 -8.66 -5.71 -9.14
N LYS A 356 -8.91 -5.30 -10.39
CA LYS A 356 -9.28 -3.92 -10.73
C LYS A 356 -10.68 -3.55 -10.26
N ASP A 357 -11.58 -4.52 -10.15
CA ASP A 357 -13.01 -4.30 -9.91
C ASP A 357 -13.44 -4.89 -8.57
N LYS A 358 -14.03 -4.07 -7.73
CA LYS A 358 -14.65 -4.50 -6.47
C LYS A 358 -16.03 -3.87 -6.34
N ALA A 359 -17.02 -4.67 -5.96
CA ALA A 359 -18.36 -4.15 -5.68
C ALA A 359 -18.97 -4.79 -4.43
N ALA A 360 -19.76 -3.99 -3.72
CA ALA A 360 -20.63 -4.46 -2.66
C ALA A 360 -22.04 -3.92 -2.91
N MET A 361 -23.01 -4.81 -3.09
CA MET A 361 -24.41 -4.47 -3.24
C MET A 361 -25.18 -4.99 -2.04
N SER A 362 -26.12 -4.20 -1.53
CA SER A 362 -27.07 -4.65 -0.53
C SER A 362 -28.51 -4.23 -0.87
N ILE A 363 -29.43 -5.13 -0.59
CA ILE A 363 -30.86 -4.93 -0.62
C ILE A 363 -31.37 -5.17 0.80
N ALA A 364 -31.91 -4.15 1.44
CA ALA A 364 -32.50 -4.25 2.76
C ALA A 364 -34.00 -3.95 2.66
N TRP A 365 -34.81 -4.87 3.10
CA TRP A 365 -36.26 -4.68 3.24
C TRP A 365 -36.60 -4.61 4.73
N SER A 366 -37.39 -3.61 5.11
CA SER A 366 -37.87 -3.38 6.48
C SER A 366 -39.39 -3.30 6.46
N PHE A 367 -40.03 -4.10 7.29
CA PHE A 367 -41.47 -4.09 7.49
C PHE A 367 -41.77 -4.21 8.99
N ASP A 368 -42.36 -3.20 9.57
CA ASP A 368 -42.51 -3.06 11.03
C ASP A 368 -41.18 -3.36 11.75
N ASP A 369 -41.18 -4.36 12.61
CA ASP A 369 -40.02 -4.78 13.41
C ASP A 369 -39.10 -5.77 12.68
N LEU A 370 -39.50 -6.24 11.51
CA LEU A 370 -38.75 -7.19 10.69
C LEU A 370 -37.81 -6.46 9.72
N ARG A 371 -36.55 -6.84 9.69
CA ARG A 371 -35.59 -6.41 8.68
C ARG A 371 -34.91 -7.62 8.05
N ILE A 372 -34.91 -7.69 6.73
CA ILE A 372 -34.20 -8.69 5.95
C ILE A 372 -33.18 -7.98 5.06
N ARG A 373 -31.95 -8.47 5.00
CA ARG A 373 -30.92 -7.91 4.15
C ARG A 373 -30.23 -9.00 3.34
N TRP A 374 -30.22 -8.83 2.04
CA TRP A 374 -29.35 -9.53 1.11
C TRP A 374 -28.10 -8.69 0.84
N ARG A 375 -26.93 -9.30 0.85
CA ARG A 375 -25.66 -8.65 0.49
C ARG A 375 -24.90 -9.49 -0.52
N THR A 376 -24.39 -8.85 -1.57
CA THR A 376 -23.52 -9.43 -2.57
C THR A 376 -22.19 -8.69 -2.56
N ASN A 377 -21.08 -9.42 -2.44
CA ASN A 377 -19.75 -8.88 -2.66
C ASN A 377 -19.20 -9.51 -3.94
N PHE A 378 -18.63 -8.67 -4.79
CA PHE A 378 -18.01 -9.02 -6.05
C PHE A 378 -16.55 -8.61 -6.05
N LEU A 379 -15.68 -9.49 -6.52
CA LEU A 379 -14.30 -9.24 -6.84
C LEU A 379 -14.07 -9.67 -8.29
N GLY A 380 -13.59 -8.77 -9.12
CA GLY A 380 -13.27 -9.06 -10.53
C GLY A 380 -12.10 -10.04 -10.67
N SER A 381 -11.92 -10.55 -11.87
CA SER A 381 -10.76 -11.40 -12.19
C SER A 381 -9.45 -10.62 -12.08
N PHE A 382 -8.36 -11.35 -11.86
CA PHE A 382 -7.00 -10.81 -11.81
C PHE A 382 -6.00 -11.92 -12.16
N LYS A 383 -4.77 -11.55 -12.48
CA LYS A 383 -3.64 -12.46 -12.67
C LYS A 383 -2.78 -12.53 -11.39
N ALA A 384 -1.95 -13.56 -11.28
CA ALA A 384 -1.12 -13.76 -10.09
C ALA A 384 -0.06 -12.66 -9.95
N ASP A 385 0.85 -12.57 -10.90
CA ASP A 385 1.98 -11.66 -10.91
C ASP A 385 2.31 -11.23 -12.33
N GLN A 386 2.85 -10.01 -12.50
CA GLN A 386 3.23 -9.46 -13.80
C GLN A 386 4.52 -10.07 -14.34
N GLN A 387 5.50 -10.30 -13.47
CA GLN A 387 6.78 -10.85 -13.87
C GLN A 387 6.65 -12.31 -14.27
N ASP A 388 5.94 -13.10 -13.48
CA ASP A 388 5.61 -14.49 -13.81
C ASP A 388 4.91 -14.62 -15.18
N GLU A 389 4.01 -13.68 -15.52
CA GLU A 389 3.38 -13.67 -16.85
C GLU A 389 4.39 -13.36 -17.96
N LYS A 390 5.28 -12.39 -17.76
CA LYS A 390 6.33 -12.05 -18.75
C LYS A 390 7.28 -13.24 -18.96
N ASP A 391 7.73 -13.87 -17.89
CA ASP A 391 8.64 -15.02 -17.94
C ASP A 391 8.00 -16.22 -18.63
N TYR A 392 6.73 -16.50 -18.33
CA TYR A 392 5.97 -17.52 -19.02
C TYR A 392 5.85 -17.23 -20.52
N LEU A 393 5.49 -16.01 -20.91
CA LEU A 393 5.36 -15.65 -22.32
C LEU A 393 6.71 -15.72 -23.06
N ALA A 394 7.80 -15.37 -22.40
CA ALA A 394 9.15 -15.52 -22.94
C ALA A 394 9.51 -17.01 -23.13
N ALA A 395 9.23 -17.86 -22.14
CA ALA A 395 9.47 -19.29 -22.22
C ALA A 395 8.63 -19.96 -23.34
N VAL A 396 7.37 -19.56 -23.51
CA VAL A 396 6.52 -20.02 -24.62
C VAL A 396 7.12 -19.61 -25.97
N ALA A 397 7.54 -18.34 -26.12
CA ALA A 397 8.13 -17.85 -27.36
C ALA A 397 9.45 -18.57 -27.70
N ASP A 398 10.27 -18.92 -26.72
CA ASP A 398 11.50 -19.69 -26.92
C ASP A 398 11.19 -21.16 -27.28
N ASN A 399 10.20 -21.77 -26.64
CA ASN A 399 9.72 -23.09 -27.01
C ASN A 399 9.21 -23.13 -28.47
N ASP A 400 8.44 -22.12 -28.88
CA ASP A 400 7.94 -22.01 -30.24
C ASP A 400 9.09 -21.93 -31.29
N LYS A 401 10.16 -21.18 -30.98
CA LYS A 401 11.38 -21.13 -31.81
C LYS A 401 12.08 -22.47 -31.88
N ASN A 402 12.21 -23.19 -30.75
CA ASN A 402 12.82 -24.51 -30.68
C ASN A 402 12.02 -25.53 -31.48
N CYS A 403 10.69 -25.50 -31.39
CA CYS A 403 9.81 -26.38 -32.13
C CYS A 403 9.84 -26.08 -33.63
N ALA A 404 9.87 -24.81 -34.04
CA ALA A 404 10.00 -24.42 -35.46
C ALA A 404 11.34 -24.86 -36.06
N ALA A 405 12.42 -24.87 -35.24
CA ALA A 405 13.75 -25.33 -35.63
C ALA A 405 13.93 -26.86 -35.53
N ALA A 406 12.91 -27.59 -35.08
CA ALA A 406 12.96 -29.05 -34.78
C ALA A 406 14.08 -29.44 -33.80
N ASN A 407 14.38 -28.56 -32.83
CA ASN A 407 15.37 -28.79 -31.80
C ASN A 407 14.91 -29.86 -30.79
N ALA A 408 15.86 -30.52 -30.12
CA ALA A 408 15.59 -31.49 -29.07
C ALA A 408 14.89 -30.87 -27.83
N ASP A 409 15.03 -29.56 -27.65
CA ASP A 409 14.45 -28.80 -26.53
C ASP A 409 12.99 -28.37 -26.79
N CYS A 410 12.40 -28.75 -27.97
CA CYS A 410 10.97 -28.52 -28.25
C CYS A 410 10.07 -29.36 -27.35
N ILE A 411 9.23 -28.68 -26.56
CA ILE A 411 8.16 -29.32 -25.78
C ILE A 411 6.89 -29.30 -26.61
N ALA A 412 6.44 -30.46 -27.08
CA ALA A 412 5.33 -30.57 -28.03
C ALA A 412 3.96 -30.14 -27.46
N ASN A 413 3.76 -30.27 -26.17
CA ASN A 413 2.55 -29.82 -25.47
C ASN A 413 2.98 -29.20 -24.12
N PRO A 414 3.44 -27.93 -24.08
CA PRO A 414 3.79 -27.28 -22.84
C PRO A 414 2.56 -27.19 -21.94
N GLU A 415 2.72 -27.49 -20.68
CA GLU A 415 1.64 -27.30 -19.71
C GLU A 415 1.25 -25.81 -19.65
N PRO A 416 -0.06 -25.49 -19.76
CA PRO A 416 -0.50 -24.10 -19.60
C PRO A 416 -0.22 -23.65 -18.16
N LEU A 417 0.14 -22.39 -17.99
CA LEU A 417 0.29 -21.78 -16.66
C LEU A 417 -1.08 -21.62 -16.02
N ALA A 418 -1.63 -22.70 -15.49
CA ALA A 418 -3.00 -22.78 -14.97
C ALA A 418 -3.25 -21.86 -13.75
N TYR A 419 -2.18 -21.29 -13.18
CA TYR A 419 -2.24 -20.51 -11.93
C TYR A 419 -2.14 -19.00 -12.13
N GLN A 420 -2.08 -18.52 -13.37
CA GLN A 420 -1.92 -17.09 -13.63
C GLN A 420 -3.26 -16.34 -13.67
N ASP A 421 -4.34 -16.99 -14.04
CA ASP A 421 -5.66 -16.36 -14.19
C ASP A 421 -6.61 -16.79 -13.07
N TYR A 422 -7.01 -15.83 -12.23
CA TYR A 422 -8.03 -16.01 -11.21
C TYR A 422 -9.33 -15.37 -11.65
N GLY A 423 -10.35 -16.21 -11.82
CA GLY A 423 -11.69 -15.79 -12.21
C GLY A 423 -12.35 -14.88 -11.16
N SER A 424 -13.42 -14.19 -11.56
CA SER A 424 -14.19 -13.35 -10.65
C SER A 424 -14.80 -14.16 -9.51
N TYR A 425 -14.91 -13.54 -8.34
CA TYR A 425 -15.48 -14.12 -7.14
C TYR A 425 -16.73 -13.39 -6.70
N ILE A 426 -17.80 -14.11 -6.43
CA ILE A 426 -19.07 -13.55 -5.95
C ILE A 426 -19.48 -14.27 -4.68
N LYS A 427 -19.79 -13.50 -3.63
CA LYS A 427 -20.26 -14.01 -2.35
C LYS A 427 -21.59 -13.38 -1.97
N HIS A 428 -22.59 -14.21 -1.72
CA HIS A 428 -23.92 -13.77 -1.26
C HIS A 428 -24.13 -14.10 0.21
N SER A 429 -24.77 -13.18 0.94
CA SER A 429 -25.11 -13.34 2.34
C SER A 429 -26.55 -12.86 2.57
N LEU A 430 -27.27 -13.56 3.45
CA LEU A 430 -28.62 -13.19 3.86
C LEU A 430 -28.64 -13.07 5.38
N SER A 431 -29.25 -12.00 5.88
CA SER A 431 -29.50 -11.82 7.31
C SER A 431 -30.92 -11.36 7.55
N ALA A 432 -31.48 -11.72 8.69
CA ALA A 432 -32.76 -11.24 9.16
C ALA A 432 -32.67 -10.84 10.64
N SER A 433 -33.43 -9.84 11.04
CA SER A 433 -33.60 -9.48 12.44
C SER A 433 -35.05 -9.08 12.71
N TYR A 434 -35.52 -9.42 13.91
CA TYR A 434 -36.83 -9.03 14.42
C TYR A 434 -36.65 -8.41 15.78
N THR A 435 -37.22 -7.22 16.00
CA THR A 435 -37.17 -6.49 17.27
C THR A 435 -38.52 -6.57 17.96
N MET A 436 -38.56 -7.01 19.21
CA MET A 436 -39.77 -7.10 20.01
C MET A 436 -39.68 -6.14 21.20
N ALA A 437 -40.60 -5.23 21.33
CA ALA A 437 -40.76 -4.44 22.55
C ALA A 437 -41.28 -5.37 23.67
N LEU A 438 -40.49 -5.57 24.69
CA LEU A 438 -40.88 -6.37 25.88
C LEU A 438 -41.56 -5.50 26.93
N THR A 439 -41.05 -4.29 27.11
CA THR A 439 -41.64 -3.25 27.95
C THR A 439 -41.49 -1.89 27.28
N PRO A 440 -42.14 -0.81 27.77
CA PRO A 440 -41.90 0.52 27.20
C PRO A 440 -40.44 1.03 27.23
N GLN A 441 -39.57 0.38 28.03
CA GLN A 441 -38.17 0.74 28.20
C GLN A 441 -37.18 -0.37 27.76
N SER A 442 -37.70 -1.50 27.26
CA SER A 442 -36.82 -2.61 26.92
C SER A 442 -37.22 -3.35 25.65
N ASP A 443 -36.24 -3.66 24.83
CA ASP A 443 -36.41 -4.34 23.55
C ASP A 443 -35.56 -5.63 23.51
N LEU A 444 -36.10 -6.65 22.87
CA LEU A 444 -35.37 -7.88 22.50
C LEU A 444 -35.26 -7.95 20.97
N ARG A 445 -34.05 -7.87 20.46
CA ARG A 445 -33.75 -8.09 19.05
C ARG A 445 -33.19 -9.49 18.87
N VAL A 446 -33.87 -10.32 18.10
CA VAL A 446 -33.34 -11.63 17.64
C VAL A 446 -32.87 -11.47 16.22
N PHE A 447 -31.68 -11.97 15.92
CA PHE A 447 -31.09 -11.87 14.59
C PHE A 447 -30.31 -13.11 14.22
N GLY A 448 -30.23 -13.36 12.91
CA GLY A 448 -29.45 -14.46 12.39
C GLY A 448 -29.15 -14.28 10.91
N GLY A 449 -28.29 -15.11 10.40
CA GLY A 449 -27.93 -15.03 9.00
C GLY A 449 -27.06 -16.18 8.51
N VAL A 450 -26.89 -16.18 7.20
CA VAL A 450 -26.00 -17.08 6.48
C VAL A 450 -25.06 -16.26 5.63
N ASN A 451 -23.80 -16.31 5.94
CA ASN A 451 -22.75 -15.74 5.09
C ASN A 451 -22.32 -16.79 4.06
N ASN A 452 -22.00 -16.31 2.85
CA ASN A 452 -21.60 -17.18 1.75
C ASN A 452 -22.59 -18.34 1.50
N ILE A 453 -23.84 -17.98 1.20
CA ILE A 453 -24.97 -18.92 1.05
C ILE A 453 -24.66 -20.08 0.11
N PHE A 454 -23.92 -19.81 -1.00
CA PHE A 454 -23.60 -20.78 -2.04
C PHE A 454 -22.28 -21.53 -1.78
N ASP A 455 -21.64 -21.31 -0.63
CA ASP A 455 -20.36 -21.93 -0.24
C ASP A 455 -19.23 -21.73 -1.27
N ASN A 456 -19.23 -20.56 -1.93
CA ASN A 456 -18.19 -20.21 -2.91
C ASN A 456 -16.85 -19.98 -2.21
N LYS A 457 -15.84 -20.78 -2.50
CA LYS A 457 -14.50 -20.71 -1.91
C LYS A 457 -13.52 -19.87 -2.74
N GLY A 458 -13.94 -19.46 -3.93
CA GLY A 458 -13.07 -18.81 -4.91
C GLY A 458 -12.15 -19.79 -5.63
N ALA A 459 -11.26 -19.26 -6.45
CA ALA A 459 -10.23 -20.04 -7.11
C ALA A 459 -9.15 -20.51 -6.11
N PHE A 460 -8.53 -21.63 -6.40
CA PHE A 460 -7.34 -22.07 -5.69
C PHE A 460 -6.21 -21.06 -5.94
N TYR A 461 -5.62 -20.55 -4.89
CA TYR A 461 -4.52 -19.60 -4.94
C TYR A 461 -3.31 -20.19 -4.21
N PRO A 462 -2.24 -20.59 -4.91
CA PRO A 462 -1.05 -21.13 -4.27
C PRO A 462 -0.44 -20.06 -3.35
N SER A 463 -0.41 -20.34 -2.06
CA SER A 463 0.22 -19.46 -1.09
C SER A 463 0.74 -20.26 0.10
N GLY A 464 1.77 -19.77 0.78
CA GLY A 464 2.30 -20.38 2.00
C GLY A 464 1.30 -20.47 3.17
N ASN A 465 0.20 -19.72 3.10
CA ASN A 465 -0.79 -19.57 4.18
C ASN A 465 -2.15 -20.25 3.87
N GLY A 466 -2.14 -21.46 3.32
CA GLY A 466 -3.34 -22.27 3.20
C GLY A 466 -4.01 -22.26 1.82
N ASN A 467 -3.31 -21.82 0.78
CA ASN A 467 -3.76 -21.92 -0.61
C ASN A 467 -5.10 -21.22 -0.90
N TYR A 468 -5.32 -20.04 -0.34
CA TYR A 468 -6.45 -19.18 -0.65
C TYR A 468 -6.04 -17.71 -0.79
N TYR A 469 -6.77 -16.96 -1.57
CA TYR A 469 -6.59 -15.53 -1.70
C TYR A 469 -7.34 -14.79 -0.59
N SER A 470 -6.64 -13.98 0.21
CA SER A 470 -7.22 -13.25 1.33
C SER A 470 -8.35 -12.29 0.92
N GLY A 471 -8.29 -11.74 -0.30
CA GLY A 471 -9.32 -10.89 -0.89
C GLY A 471 -10.70 -11.57 -1.04
N TYR A 472 -10.75 -12.91 -1.04
CA TYR A 472 -12.03 -13.65 -1.00
C TYR A 472 -12.71 -13.65 0.38
N GLY A 473 -12.09 -13.01 1.38
CA GLY A 473 -12.66 -12.87 2.71
C GLY A 473 -12.37 -14.04 3.65
N GLY A 474 -11.19 -14.63 3.50
CA GLY A 474 -10.71 -15.76 4.30
C GLY A 474 -11.30 -17.10 3.86
N GLY A 475 -10.58 -18.18 4.09
CA GLY A 475 -10.97 -19.54 3.71
C GLY A 475 -12.22 -20.12 4.40
N THR A 476 -12.97 -19.31 5.14
CA THR A 476 -14.27 -19.72 5.74
C THR A 476 -15.33 -19.83 4.66
N GLY A 477 -15.77 -21.03 4.38
CA GLY A 477 -16.91 -21.30 3.52
C GLY A 477 -18.23 -20.72 4.05
N ARG A 478 -19.33 -21.46 3.90
CA ARG A 478 -20.62 -21.04 4.45
C ARG A 478 -20.57 -20.98 5.98
N TYR A 479 -21.04 -19.86 6.52
CA TYR A 479 -21.10 -19.61 7.96
C TYR A 479 -22.51 -19.20 8.35
N VAL A 480 -23.07 -19.88 9.36
CA VAL A 480 -24.42 -19.59 9.92
C VAL A 480 -24.26 -19.05 11.32
N TYR A 481 -25.02 -18.03 11.66
CA TYR A 481 -25.04 -17.44 12.99
C TYR A 481 -26.44 -17.10 13.44
N LEU A 482 -26.64 -17.12 14.75
CA LEU A 482 -27.86 -16.71 15.46
C LEU A 482 -27.44 -15.93 16.71
N GLY A 483 -28.15 -14.86 17.02
CA GLY A 483 -27.90 -14.05 18.21
C GLY A 483 -29.16 -13.38 18.72
N ALA A 484 -29.08 -12.94 19.98
CA ALA A 484 -30.11 -12.13 20.61
C ALA A 484 -29.44 -10.97 21.36
N GLN A 485 -30.05 -9.80 21.29
CA GLN A 485 -29.64 -8.58 21.97
C GLN A 485 -30.81 -8.05 22.78
N TYR A 486 -30.57 -7.85 24.07
CA TYR A 486 -31.54 -7.22 24.98
C TYR A 486 -31.04 -5.81 25.33
N SER A 487 -31.90 -4.83 25.15
CA SER A 487 -31.66 -3.42 25.49
C SER A 487 -32.66 -3.00 26.55
N PHE A 488 -32.22 -2.27 27.60
CA PHE A 488 -33.03 -1.82 28.73
C PHE A 488 -32.60 -0.43 29.18
#